data_7b08e9235b0994e42bab3867dcf2caa6
#
_entry.id   7b08e9235b0994e42bab3867dcf2caa6
#
_cell.length_a   1.000
_cell.length_b   1.000
_cell.length_c   1.000
_cell.angle_alpha   90.00
_cell.angle_beta   90.00
_cell.angle_gamma   90.00
#
_symmetry.space_group_name_H-M   'P 1'
#
loop_
_entity.id
_entity.type
_entity.pdbx_description
1 polymer ?
#
loop_
_entity_poly.entity_id
_entity_poly.type
_entity_poly.pdbx_seq_one_letter_code
_entity_poly.pdbx_strand_id
1 'polypeptide(L)'
;MRRPLGAPGRLILAAAGLAVLLPLAGGCGLIGTGTTPSDVPDQMTVTSPDFGQGLSGSEFSCHGPGRHPVIYWSGAPRGTKAFALVMDDSAAPITPYIYWIVYDIGPQSSDIPSGQLPPGAWRAANSKGTVGYDPPCPANRGHEYRFTVYALSRRLQLPARSSAKTAWSAIAAYAIARGSLTAVIDP
;
A
#
# COMPACT_ATOMS: atom_id res chain seq x y z
N MET A 1 -43.05 37.82 81.45
CA MET A 1 -41.81 38.43 81.98
C MET A 1 -40.58 37.76 81.45
N ARG A 2 -39.64 38.59 80.99
CA ARG A 2 -38.22 38.25 80.63
C ARG A 2 -37.95 37.57 79.27
N ARG A 3 -37.50 38.39 78.33
CA ARG A 3 -36.50 38.05 77.25
C ARG A 3 -35.18 37.75 77.94
N PRO A 4 -34.30 36.97 77.33
CA PRO A 4 -33.15 37.60 76.66
C PRO A 4 -32.73 36.96 75.30
N LEU A 5 -32.22 37.84 74.43
CA LEU A 5 -30.84 37.94 73.96
C LEU A 5 -30.32 36.71 73.18
N GLY A 6 -30.24 36.67 71.87
CA GLY A 6 -29.24 37.37 71.05
C GLY A 6 -27.98 36.49 70.93
N ALA A 7 -27.82 35.74 69.82
CA ALA A 7 -26.53 35.18 69.47
C ALA A 7 -26.21 35.48 68.01
N PRO A 8 -24.97 35.82 67.69
CA PRO A 8 -24.58 36.38 66.39
C PRO A 8 -24.38 35.36 65.26
N GLY A 9 -24.72 35.76 64.06
CA GLY A 9 -24.53 34.98 62.89
C GLY A 9 -23.05 34.73 62.52
N ARG A 10 -22.75 33.49 62.23
CA ARG A 10 -21.47 33.10 61.61
C ARG A 10 -21.62 33.16 60.11
N LEU A 11 -20.92 34.11 59.53
CA LEU A 11 -20.65 34.14 58.06
C LEU A 11 -19.83 32.90 57.72
N ILE A 12 -20.38 32.02 56.89
CA ILE A 12 -19.62 30.96 56.23
C ILE A 12 -19.20 31.50 54.89
N LEU A 13 -17.91 31.81 54.76
CA LEU A 13 -17.29 32.07 53.46
C LEU A 13 -17.28 30.75 52.66
N ALA A 14 -18.06 30.72 51.60
CA ALA A 14 -17.97 29.68 50.57
C ALA A 14 -16.73 29.92 49.69
N ALA A 15 -15.69 29.13 49.92
CA ALA A 15 -14.54 29.08 49.00
C ALA A 15 -14.97 28.36 47.72
N ALA A 16 -15.10 29.09 46.62
CA ALA A 16 -15.29 28.52 45.32
C ALA A 16 -13.99 27.87 44.84
N GLY A 17 -13.91 26.55 44.99
CA GLY A 17 -12.83 25.76 44.39
C GLY A 17 -12.99 25.67 42.88
N LEU A 18 -12.10 26.33 42.15
CA LEU A 18 -11.97 26.24 40.73
C LEU A 18 -11.34 24.87 40.38
N ALA A 19 -12.17 23.89 40.04
CA ALA A 19 -11.71 22.61 39.54
C ALA A 19 -11.21 22.78 38.09
N VAL A 20 -9.89 22.81 37.93
CA VAL A 20 -9.22 22.75 36.63
C VAL A 20 -9.34 21.32 36.14
N LEU A 21 -10.28 21.07 35.21
CA LEU A 21 -10.37 19.85 34.43
C LEU A 21 -9.24 19.86 33.40
N LEU A 22 -8.14 19.17 33.68
CA LEU A 22 -7.17 18.81 32.65
C LEU A 22 -7.82 17.77 31.71
N PRO A 23 -7.86 17.99 30.39
CA PRO A 23 -8.20 16.93 29.47
C PRO A 23 -7.05 15.92 29.45
N LEU A 24 -7.29 14.72 29.96
CA LEU A 24 -6.47 13.56 29.61
C LEU A 24 -6.64 13.33 28.10
N ALA A 25 -5.67 13.78 27.32
CA ALA A 25 -5.50 13.34 25.96
C ALA A 25 -5.12 11.86 26.00
N GLY A 26 -6.14 11.01 26.03
CA GLY A 26 -6.00 9.58 25.81
C GLY A 26 -5.46 9.37 24.41
N GLY A 27 -4.16 9.14 24.30
CA GLY A 27 -3.55 8.67 23.06
C GLY A 27 -4.15 7.30 22.74
N CYS A 28 -5.14 7.25 21.87
CA CYS A 28 -5.51 6.02 21.17
C CYS A 28 -4.30 5.57 20.37
N GLY A 29 -3.55 4.64 20.93
CA GLY A 29 -2.59 3.87 20.17
C GLY A 29 -3.33 3.18 19.04
N LEU A 30 -3.18 3.70 17.83
CA LEU A 30 -3.62 3.04 16.62
C LEU A 30 -2.86 1.73 16.51
N ILE A 31 -3.52 0.66 16.91
CA ILE A 31 -3.14 -0.70 16.55
C ILE A 31 -3.16 -0.70 15.03
N GLY A 32 -1.97 -0.84 14.42
CA GLY A 32 -1.80 -0.82 12.98
C GLY A 32 -2.61 -1.90 12.29
N THR A 33 -3.83 -1.57 11.93
CA THR A 33 -4.53 -2.27 10.85
C THR A 33 -3.75 -1.98 9.59
N GLY A 34 -3.30 -3.06 8.92
CA GLY A 34 -2.43 -2.97 7.75
C GLY A 34 -2.89 -1.89 6.79
N THR A 35 -2.17 -0.79 6.80
CA THR A 35 -2.42 0.34 5.92
C THR A 35 -2.15 -0.12 4.49
N THR A 36 -3.22 -0.23 3.72
CA THR A 36 -3.09 -0.15 2.27
C THR A 36 -2.45 1.21 1.96
N PRO A 37 -1.51 1.32 1.01
CA PRO A 37 -0.88 2.60 0.68
C PRO A 37 -1.85 3.55 -0.05
N SER A 38 -3.08 3.71 0.46
CA SER A 38 -4.12 4.55 -0.13
C SER A 38 -3.79 6.05 -0.06
N ASP A 39 -2.94 6.45 0.91
CA ASP A 39 -2.57 7.85 1.11
C ASP A 39 -1.32 8.28 0.31
N VAL A 40 -0.73 7.36 -0.47
CA VAL A 40 0.43 7.67 -1.31
C VAL A 40 -0.04 8.42 -2.56
N PRO A 41 0.55 9.59 -2.89
CA PRO A 41 0.16 10.38 -4.07
C PRO A 41 0.23 9.56 -5.36
N ASP A 42 -0.86 9.56 -6.14
CA ASP A 42 -0.95 8.94 -7.45
C ASP A 42 -0.51 9.95 -8.51
N GLN A 43 0.79 10.05 -8.73
CA GLN A 43 1.39 11.07 -9.62
C GLN A 43 2.35 10.49 -10.66
N MET A 44 2.53 9.16 -10.66
CA MET A 44 3.34 8.48 -11.65
C MET A 44 2.46 7.95 -12.78
N THR A 45 3.00 7.90 -13.99
CA THR A 45 2.35 7.26 -15.13
C THR A 45 2.91 5.85 -15.29
N VAL A 46 2.02 4.85 -15.41
CA VAL A 46 2.38 3.45 -15.68
C VAL A 46 1.74 3.03 -16.99
N THR A 47 2.51 2.42 -17.88
CA THR A 47 2.05 1.95 -19.19
C THR A 47 2.64 0.59 -19.53
N SER A 48 2.04 -0.09 -20.51
CA SER A 48 2.57 -1.31 -21.08
C SER A 48 2.21 -1.37 -22.56
N PRO A 49 3.13 -1.73 -23.43
CA PRO A 49 2.84 -1.97 -24.85
C PRO A 49 2.07 -3.29 -25.05
N ASP A 50 2.08 -4.16 -24.06
CA ASP A 50 1.47 -5.49 -24.13
C ASP A 50 -0.06 -5.44 -23.88
N PHE A 51 -0.56 -4.32 -23.39
CA PHE A 51 -1.98 -4.08 -23.16
C PHE A 51 -2.45 -2.87 -23.97
N GLY A 52 -3.11 -3.12 -25.08
CA GLY A 52 -3.58 -2.08 -25.98
C GLY A 52 -4.89 -2.48 -26.66
N GLN A 53 -5.35 -1.66 -27.58
CA GLN A 53 -6.57 -1.92 -28.32
C GLN A 53 -6.50 -3.26 -29.05
N GLY A 54 -7.41 -4.18 -28.71
CA GLY A 54 -7.51 -5.50 -29.34
C GLY A 54 -6.55 -6.57 -28.81
N LEU A 55 -5.72 -6.27 -27.82
CA LEU A 55 -4.89 -7.26 -27.15
C LEU A 55 -5.61 -7.76 -25.90
N SER A 56 -5.77 -9.07 -25.80
CA SER A 56 -6.47 -9.73 -24.68
C SER A 56 -5.55 -10.05 -23.51
N GLY A 57 -4.25 -9.90 -23.66
CA GLY A 57 -3.26 -10.25 -22.65
C GLY A 57 -3.18 -11.74 -22.31
N SER A 58 -3.86 -12.63 -23.05
CA SER A 58 -3.92 -14.07 -22.75
C SER A 58 -2.54 -14.74 -22.69
N GLU A 59 -1.54 -14.20 -23.37
CA GLU A 59 -0.17 -14.70 -23.29
C GLU A 59 0.47 -14.55 -21.90
N PHE A 60 -0.11 -13.72 -21.02
CA PHE A 60 0.32 -13.51 -19.64
C PHE A 60 -0.50 -14.32 -18.64
N SER A 61 -1.50 -15.08 -19.13
CA SER A 61 -2.34 -15.96 -18.31
C SER A 61 -1.71 -17.36 -18.15
N CYS A 62 -2.33 -18.18 -17.30
CA CYS A 62 -1.94 -19.58 -17.13
C CYS A 62 -2.22 -20.45 -18.37
N HIS A 63 -2.98 -19.97 -19.32
CA HIS A 63 -3.25 -20.64 -20.61
C HIS A 63 -2.19 -20.32 -21.66
N GLY A 64 -1.39 -19.29 -21.43
CA GLY A 64 -0.29 -18.88 -22.31
C GLY A 64 1.08 -19.32 -21.77
N PRO A 65 2.17 -18.73 -22.28
CA PRO A 65 3.53 -19.01 -21.82
C PRO A 65 3.80 -18.64 -20.35
N GLY A 66 2.89 -17.91 -19.70
CA GLY A 66 3.00 -17.53 -18.29
C GLY A 66 4.13 -16.56 -17.99
N ARG A 67 4.58 -15.78 -18.96
CA ARG A 67 5.58 -14.73 -18.76
C ARG A 67 4.91 -13.45 -18.27
N HIS A 68 5.64 -12.62 -17.53
CA HIS A 68 5.13 -11.31 -17.12
C HIS A 68 5.21 -10.30 -18.28
N PRO A 69 4.30 -9.31 -18.32
CA PRO A 69 4.33 -8.25 -19.32
C PRO A 69 5.48 -7.26 -19.09
N VAL A 70 5.76 -6.47 -20.13
CA VAL A 70 6.61 -5.29 -20.02
C VAL A 70 5.84 -4.18 -19.30
N ILE A 71 6.45 -3.55 -18.31
CA ILE A 71 5.85 -2.42 -17.58
C ILE A 71 6.81 -1.24 -17.63
N TYR A 72 6.34 -0.10 -18.12
CA TYR A 72 7.04 1.19 -18.11
C TYR A 72 6.45 2.13 -17.06
N TRP A 73 7.27 3.03 -16.56
CA TRP A 73 6.80 4.14 -15.70
C TRP A 73 7.61 5.42 -15.89
N SER A 74 6.97 6.53 -15.51
CA SER A 74 7.60 7.86 -15.49
C SER A 74 7.00 8.72 -14.37
N GLY A 75 7.53 9.92 -14.17
CA GLY A 75 6.99 10.88 -13.21
C GLY A 75 7.36 10.61 -11.76
N ALA A 76 8.42 9.83 -11.50
CA ALA A 76 8.91 9.59 -10.14
C ALA A 76 9.37 10.90 -9.48
N PRO A 77 9.01 11.14 -8.19
CA PRO A 77 9.40 12.35 -7.48
C PRO A 77 10.89 12.36 -7.14
N ARG A 78 11.41 13.56 -6.87
CA ARG A 78 12.76 13.71 -6.29
C ARG A 78 12.83 12.96 -4.96
N GLY A 79 13.97 12.34 -4.69
CA GLY A 79 14.15 11.55 -3.47
C GLY A 79 13.84 10.07 -3.62
N THR A 80 13.35 9.62 -4.79
CA THR A 80 13.20 8.20 -5.09
C THR A 80 14.56 7.48 -5.01
N LYS A 81 14.63 6.42 -4.22
CA LYS A 81 15.81 5.59 -4.03
C LYS A 81 15.68 4.18 -4.60
N ALA A 82 14.47 3.74 -4.81
CA ALA A 82 14.14 2.47 -5.45
C ALA A 82 12.70 2.51 -5.95
N PHE A 83 12.35 1.52 -6.78
CA PHE A 83 10.96 1.25 -7.13
C PHE A 83 10.54 -0.14 -6.66
N ALA A 84 9.23 -0.32 -6.54
CA ALA A 84 8.59 -1.63 -6.41
C ALA A 84 7.40 -1.70 -7.34
N LEU A 85 7.14 -2.90 -7.89
CA LEU A 85 5.93 -3.22 -8.63
C LEU A 85 5.11 -4.23 -7.84
N VAL A 86 3.81 -4.04 -7.82
CA VAL A 86 2.82 -5.02 -7.32
C VAL A 86 1.77 -5.24 -8.40
N MET A 87 1.51 -6.50 -8.72
CA MET A 87 0.36 -6.91 -9.52
C MET A 87 -0.67 -7.59 -8.62
N ASP A 88 -1.87 -7.07 -8.61
CA ASP A 88 -2.98 -7.60 -7.81
C ASP A 88 -4.29 -7.68 -8.60
N ASP A 89 -5.26 -8.40 -8.05
CA ASP A 89 -6.61 -8.46 -8.58
C ASP A 89 -7.38 -7.20 -8.19
N SER A 90 -7.73 -6.39 -9.20
CA SER A 90 -8.48 -5.13 -8.97
C SER A 90 -9.92 -5.35 -8.52
N ALA A 91 -10.49 -6.53 -8.78
CA ALA A 91 -11.86 -6.88 -8.44
C ALA A 91 -12.01 -7.54 -7.06
N ALA A 92 -10.90 -7.84 -6.36
CA ALA A 92 -10.94 -8.49 -5.06
C ALA A 92 -11.53 -7.57 -3.98
N PRO A 93 -12.64 -7.95 -3.30
CA PRO A 93 -13.43 -7.01 -2.50
C PRO A 93 -12.81 -6.66 -1.13
N ILE A 94 -11.94 -7.48 -0.57
CA ILE A 94 -11.46 -7.30 0.82
C ILE A 94 -9.95 -7.43 0.96
N THR A 95 -9.36 -8.48 0.38
CA THR A 95 -7.91 -8.70 0.41
C THR A 95 -7.46 -9.06 -1.00
N PRO A 96 -6.75 -8.17 -1.68
CA PRO A 96 -6.31 -8.45 -3.04
C PRO A 96 -5.41 -9.70 -3.08
N TYR A 97 -5.66 -10.58 -4.04
CA TYR A 97 -4.70 -11.62 -4.36
C TYR A 97 -3.53 -10.99 -5.10
N ILE A 98 -2.33 -11.15 -4.58
CA ILE A 98 -1.10 -10.62 -5.15
C ILE A 98 -0.47 -11.67 -6.06
N TYR A 99 -0.40 -11.36 -7.33
CA TYR A 99 0.19 -12.23 -8.37
C TYR A 99 1.69 -12.04 -8.51
N TRP A 100 2.17 -10.83 -8.26
CA TRP A 100 3.58 -10.50 -8.47
C TRP A 100 4.03 -9.33 -7.64
N ILE A 101 5.20 -9.45 -7.02
CA ILE A 101 5.91 -8.36 -6.37
C ILE A 101 7.35 -8.37 -6.83
N VAL A 102 7.80 -7.22 -7.35
CA VAL A 102 9.21 -6.91 -7.60
C VAL A 102 9.58 -5.73 -6.73
N TYR A 103 10.73 -5.77 -6.09
CA TYR A 103 11.19 -4.69 -5.22
C TYR A 103 12.68 -4.42 -5.40
N ASP A 104 13.15 -3.30 -4.82
CA ASP A 104 14.53 -2.82 -4.93
C ASP A 104 14.99 -2.58 -6.37
N ILE A 105 14.05 -2.26 -7.27
CA ILE A 105 14.37 -1.81 -8.62
C ILE A 105 15.13 -0.49 -8.52
N GLY A 106 16.25 -0.38 -9.23
CA GLY A 106 17.13 0.80 -9.15
C GLY A 106 16.43 2.10 -9.54
N PRO A 107 16.81 3.25 -8.94
CA PRO A 107 16.13 4.54 -9.18
C PRO A 107 16.33 5.10 -10.60
N GLN A 108 17.22 4.52 -11.38
CA GLN A 108 17.46 4.88 -12.79
C GLN A 108 16.64 4.01 -13.76
N SER A 109 15.98 2.97 -13.26
CA SER A 109 15.12 2.11 -14.09
C SER A 109 13.80 2.82 -14.36
N SER A 110 13.29 2.65 -15.56
CA SER A 110 11.97 3.14 -15.99
C SER A 110 11.08 2.03 -16.53
N ASP A 111 11.55 0.77 -16.44
CA ASP A 111 10.82 -0.39 -16.95
C ASP A 111 11.18 -1.69 -16.24
N ILE A 112 10.33 -2.69 -16.43
CA ILE A 112 10.62 -4.11 -16.28
C ILE A 112 10.44 -4.74 -17.64
N PRO A 113 11.51 -5.20 -18.30
CA PRO A 113 11.42 -5.86 -19.60
C PRO A 113 10.81 -7.26 -19.47
N SER A 114 10.21 -7.77 -20.54
CA SER A 114 9.60 -9.11 -20.55
C SER A 114 10.62 -10.20 -20.20
N GLY A 115 10.24 -11.10 -19.29
CA GLY A 115 11.04 -12.26 -18.91
C GLY A 115 12.28 -11.97 -18.06
N GLN A 116 12.63 -10.72 -17.83
CA GLN A 116 13.82 -10.33 -17.08
C GLN A 116 13.48 -9.34 -15.96
N LEU A 117 14.36 -9.20 -15.00
CA LEU A 117 14.30 -8.12 -14.01
C LEU A 117 15.43 -7.13 -14.24
N PRO A 118 15.19 -5.85 -13.92
CA PRO A 118 16.28 -4.88 -13.83
C PRO A 118 17.37 -5.34 -12.86
N PRO A 119 18.64 -4.99 -13.12
CA PRO A 119 19.75 -5.36 -12.26
C PRO A 119 19.54 -4.93 -10.81
N GLY A 120 19.78 -5.85 -9.87
CA GLY A 120 19.63 -5.61 -8.43
C GLY A 120 18.20 -5.59 -7.90
N ALA A 121 17.21 -5.86 -8.75
CA ALA A 121 15.82 -6.07 -8.32
C ALA A 121 15.60 -7.50 -7.82
N TRP A 122 14.65 -7.66 -6.91
CA TRP A 122 14.29 -8.92 -6.27
C TRP A 122 12.80 -9.21 -6.41
N ARG A 123 12.43 -10.48 -6.27
CA ARG A 123 11.04 -10.94 -6.22
C ARG A 123 10.68 -11.36 -4.81
N ALA A 124 9.49 -10.99 -4.34
CA ALA A 124 8.89 -11.59 -3.15
C ALA A 124 8.03 -12.82 -3.54
N ALA A 125 7.62 -13.56 -2.53
CA ALA A 125 6.57 -14.54 -2.71
C ALA A 125 5.24 -13.86 -3.00
N ASN A 126 4.44 -14.44 -3.89
CA ASN A 126 3.07 -14.05 -4.18
C ASN A 126 2.07 -14.64 -3.16
N SER A 127 0.78 -14.44 -3.34
CA SER A 127 -0.25 -14.96 -2.43
C SER A 127 -0.31 -16.49 -2.38
N LYS A 128 0.17 -17.19 -3.42
CA LYS A 128 0.31 -18.64 -3.47
C LYS A 128 1.52 -19.16 -2.67
N GLY A 129 2.44 -18.25 -2.26
CA GLY A 129 3.67 -18.60 -1.57
C GLY A 129 4.86 -18.91 -2.49
N THR A 130 4.70 -18.80 -3.80
CA THR A 130 5.77 -18.95 -4.80
C THR A 130 6.46 -17.62 -5.06
N VAL A 131 7.78 -17.63 -5.26
CA VAL A 131 8.55 -16.43 -5.58
C VAL A 131 8.45 -16.14 -7.08
N GLY A 132 7.95 -14.97 -7.43
CA GLY A 132 7.87 -14.50 -8.81
C GLY A 132 6.45 -14.26 -9.28
N TYR A 133 6.31 -14.17 -10.60
CA TYR A 133 5.05 -13.99 -11.28
C TYR A 133 4.21 -15.28 -11.19
N ASP A 134 2.96 -15.15 -10.76
CA ASP A 134 1.95 -16.22 -10.80
C ASP A 134 0.99 -15.85 -11.92
N PRO A 135 1.02 -16.57 -13.07
CA PRO A 135 0.14 -16.24 -14.17
C PRO A 135 -1.33 -16.36 -13.75
N PRO A 136 -2.14 -15.30 -13.89
CA PRO A 136 -3.55 -15.38 -13.54
C PRO A 136 -4.30 -16.39 -14.41
N CYS A 137 -5.30 -17.05 -13.83
CA CYS A 137 -6.19 -17.98 -14.50
C CYS A 137 -7.62 -17.46 -14.48
N PRO A 138 -7.96 -16.42 -15.26
CA PRO A 138 -9.33 -15.91 -15.25
C PRO A 138 -10.30 -16.95 -15.83
N ALA A 139 -11.44 -17.13 -15.16
CA ALA A 139 -12.46 -18.04 -15.63
C ALA A 139 -13.28 -17.49 -16.81
N ASN A 140 -13.31 -16.15 -16.94
CA ASN A 140 -14.08 -15.44 -17.95
C ASN A 140 -13.22 -14.35 -18.61
N ARG A 141 -13.64 -13.90 -19.78
CA ARG A 141 -13.05 -12.75 -20.48
C ARG A 141 -13.36 -11.45 -19.72
N GLY A 142 -12.49 -10.45 -19.92
CA GLY A 142 -12.67 -9.13 -19.36
C GLY A 142 -12.28 -9.00 -17.90
N HIS A 143 -11.52 -9.96 -17.33
CA HIS A 143 -11.02 -9.84 -15.96
C HIS A 143 -9.86 -8.84 -15.87
N GLU A 144 -9.97 -7.91 -14.93
CA GLU A 144 -9.04 -6.81 -14.78
C GLU A 144 -8.03 -7.06 -13.66
N TYR A 145 -6.77 -6.81 -13.99
CA TYR A 145 -5.65 -6.86 -13.05
C TYR A 145 -4.97 -5.50 -12.98
N ARG A 146 -4.50 -5.14 -11.81
CA ARG A 146 -3.84 -3.87 -11.58
C ARG A 146 -2.33 -4.07 -11.38
N PHE A 147 -1.56 -3.28 -12.12
CA PHE A 147 -0.11 -3.15 -11.96
C PHE A 147 0.17 -1.79 -11.33
N THR A 148 0.66 -1.78 -10.10
CA THR A 148 1.00 -0.54 -9.40
C THR A 148 2.50 -0.45 -9.20
N VAL A 149 3.10 0.63 -9.67
CA VAL A 149 4.51 0.97 -9.42
C VAL A 149 4.58 2.00 -8.31
N TYR A 150 5.41 1.72 -7.32
CA TYR A 150 5.67 2.59 -6.17
C TYR A 150 7.08 3.16 -6.25
N ALA A 151 7.22 4.47 -6.10
CA ALA A 151 8.48 5.12 -5.81
C ALA A 151 8.74 5.06 -4.30
N LEU A 152 9.92 4.60 -3.92
CA LEU A 152 10.29 4.36 -2.52
C LEU A 152 11.36 5.35 -2.06
N SER A 153 11.25 5.83 -0.81
CA SER A 153 12.23 6.70 -0.17
C SER A 153 13.54 6.00 0.21
N ARG A 154 13.57 4.66 0.16
CA ARG A 154 14.75 3.82 0.40
C ARG A 154 14.62 2.45 -0.26
N ARG A 155 15.71 1.70 -0.34
CA ARG A 155 15.68 0.27 -0.67
C ARG A 155 15.11 -0.51 0.51
N LEU A 156 14.34 -1.56 0.22
CA LEU A 156 13.65 -2.35 1.25
C LEU A 156 14.59 -3.37 1.93
N GLN A 157 15.55 -3.91 1.19
CA GLN A 157 16.54 -4.88 1.70
C GLN A 157 15.88 -6.04 2.47
N LEU A 158 14.82 -6.59 1.92
CA LEU A 158 14.08 -7.69 2.55
C LEU A 158 14.87 -9.00 2.50
N PRO A 159 14.67 -9.91 3.47
CA PRO A 159 15.16 -11.27 3.39
C PRO A 159 14.74 -11.94 2.09
N ALA A 160 15.58 -12.81 1.55
CA ALA A 160 15.23 -13.62 0.38
C ALA A 160 13.91 -14.38 0.60
N ARG A 161 13.06 -14.45 -0.43
CA ARG A 161 11.76 -15.13 -0.38
C ARG A 161 10.77 -14.53 0.64
N SER A 162 10.89 -13.26 0.99
CA SER A 162 9.91 -12.57 1.84
C SER A 162 8.49 -12.79 1.35
N SER A 163 7.55 -12.97 2.27
CA SER A 163 6.14 -13.17 1.94
C SER A 163 5.53 -11.93 1.26
N ALA A 164 4.43 -12.12 0.51
CA ALA A 164 3.66 -11.03 -0.06
C ALA A 164 3.30 -10.00 0.99
N LYS A 165 2.82 -10.42 2.17
CA LYS A 165 2.47 -9.53 3.28
C LYS A 165 3.66 -8.71 3.77
N THR A 166 4.83 -9.34 3.96
CA THR A 166 6.05 -8.65 4.41
C THR A 166 6.48 -7.60 3.39
N ALA A 167 6.54 -7.98 2.11
CA ALA A 167 6.93 -7.08 1.04
C ALA A 167 5.93 -5.92 0.89
N TRP A 168 4.64 -6.21 0.91
CA TRP A 168 3.58 -5.21 0.85
C TRP A 168 3.66 -4.20 1.99
N SER A 169 3.82 -4.68 3.23
CA SER A 169 3.95 -3.79 4.40
C SER A 169 5.19 -2.89 4.31
N ALA A 170 6.31 -3.41 3.80
CA ALA A 170 7.52 -2.63 3.60
C ALA A 170 7.35 -1.58 2.48
N ILE A 171 6.71 -1.95 1.37
CA ILE A 171 6.37 -1.00 0.29
C ILE A 171 5.50 0.12 0.85
N ALA A 172 4.43 -0.22 1.57
CA ALA A 172 3.52 0.75 2.18
C ALA A 172 4.23 1.74 3.12
N ALA A 173 5.19 1.25 3.89
CA ALA A 173 5.93 2.07 4.85
C ALA A 173 6.88 3.09 4.21
N TYR A 174 7.36 2.83 2.98
CA TYR A 174 8.39 3.67 2.35
C TYR A 174 7.97 4.27 1.00
N ALA A 175 6.75 4.02 0.55
CA ALA A 175 6.22 4.61 -0.67
C ALA A 175 6.01 6.13 -0.51
N ILE A 176 6.50 6.90 -1.49
CA ILE A 176 6.38 8.36 -1.56
C ILE A 176 5.56 8.82 -2.75
N ALA A 177 5.36 7.95 -3.74
CA ALA A 177 4.47 8.15 -4.87
C ALA A 177 4.11 6.79 -5.48
N ARG A 178 3.06 6.77 -6.27
CA ARG A 178 2.64 5.62 -7.07
C ARG A 178 2.05 6.04 -8.40
N GLY A 179 1.90 5.07 -9.28
CA GLY A 179 1.03 5.12 -10.45
C GLY A 179 0.55 3.72 -10.75
N SER A 180 -0.56 3.57 -11.45
CA SER A 180 -1.13 2.27 -11.77
C SER A 180 -1.63 2.17 -13.20
N LEU A 181 -1.61 0.94 -13.69
CA LEU A 181 -2.21 0.50 -14.94
C LEU A 181 -3.17 -0.64 -14.63
N THR A 182 -4.41 -0.53 -15.07
CA THR A 182 -5.37 -1.64 -15.10
C THR A 182 -5.37 -2.26 -16.49
N ALA A 183 -5.23 -3.56 -16.55
CA ALA A 183 -5.15 -4.31 -17.81
C ALA A 183 -6.07 -5.53 -17.77
N VAL A 184 -6.68 -5.84 -18.91
CA VAL A 184 -7.48 -7.06 -19.08
C VAL A 184 -6.55 -8.20 -19.44
N ILE A 185 -6.69 -9.33 -18.74
CA ILE A 185 -6.06 -10.61 -19.09
C ILE A 185 -7.18 -11.63 -19.24
N ASP A 186 -7.31 -12.14 -20.45
CA ASP A 186 -8.30 -13.15 -20.81
C ASP A 186 -7.75 -14.57 -20.63
N PRO A 187 -8.63 -15.60 -20.61
CA PRO A 187 -8.23 -16.99 -20.60
C PRO A 187 -7.33 -17.39 -21.76
#